data_e43ed2e8c1fe0546324c37275d8281a3
#
_entry.id   e43ed2e8c1fe0546324c37275d8281a3
#
_cell.length_a   1.000
_cell.length_b   1.000
_cell.length_c   1.000
_cell.angle_alpha   90.00
_cell.angle_beta   90.00
_cell.angle_gamma   90.00
#
_symmetry.space_group_name_H-M   'P 1'
#
loop_
_entity.id
_entity.type
_entity.pdbx_description
1 polymer ?
#
loop_
_entity_poly.entity_id
_entity_poly.type
_entity_poly.pdbx_seq_one_letter_code
_entity_poly.pdbx_strand_id
1 'polypeptide(L)'
;MAQKGETLVEVKDLCKNFGVTIALSHVDFVVKTGEIRGLIGENGSGKSTVSSIIAGMQPASSGEMFYKGKPWKPATMLEAQKAGIGMIVQEAGTIANISVAENIFLGNYDKFKKGPIINKVAMISEARKALEKIGVTNINPALPARHYDMQERKLIEIAKCMYNDPELLIVDETTTALSQSGRDIIYRIMHEMADAGKAVMIISHDLNEMMEQCSTLTVLRDGVIIDNIEKENFDPDDIKQKMVGREIKGHYYRVDNDG
;
A
#
# COMPACT_ATOMS: atom_id res chain seq x y z
N MET A 1 -15.34 -8.70 15.03
CA MET A 1 -15.04 -8.68 13.58
C MET A 1 -15.83 -7.52 13.01
N ALA A 2 -15.19 -6.59 12.31
CA ALA A 2 -15.90 -5.53 11.59
C ALA A 2 -16.79 -6.17 10.51
N GLN A 3 -18.00 -5.64 10.32
CA GLN A 3 -18.88 -6.12 9.25
C GLN A 3 -18.30 -5.67 7.91
N LYS A 4 -18.31 -6.53 6.88
CA LYS A 4 -17.90 -6.14 5.53
C LYS A 4 -18.73 -4.93 5.06
N GLY A 5 -18.06 -3.92 4.48
CA GLY A 5 -18.72 -2.73 3.93
C GLY A 5 -18.80 -1.53 4.89
N GLU A 6 -18.33 -1.64 6.13
CA GLU A 6 -18.24 -0.48 7.02
C GLU A 6 -17.09 0.46 6.62
N THR A 7 -17.29 1.76 6.77
CA THR A 7 -16.24 2.75 6.52
C THR A 7 -15.09 2.58 7.51
N LEU A 8 -13.90 2.25 7.00
CA LEU A 8 -12.67 2.13 7.78
C LEU A 8 -11.89 3.44 7.78
N VAL A 9 -11.67 4.02 6.59
CA VAL A 9 -11.04 5.34 6.41
C VAL A 9 -11.99 6.22 5.62
N GLU A 10 -12.17 7.44 6.06
CA GLU A 10 -12.90 8.48 5.34
C GLU A 10 -12.00 9.71 5.20
N VAL A 11 -11.90 10.22 3.98
CA VAL A 11 -11.12 11.41 3.63
C VAL A 11 -12.08 12.45 3.11
N LYS A 12 -12.04 13.67 3.66
CA LYS A 12 -12.93 14.80 3.34
C LYS A 12 -12.13 16.05 3.02
N ASP A 13 -12.38 16.59 1.85
CA ASP A 13 -11.83 17.87 1.40
C ASP A 13 -10.29 17.97 1.55
N LEU A 14 -9.61 16.83 1.30
CA LEU A 14 -8.18 16.71 1.56
C LEU A 14 -7.39 17.48 0.52
N CYS A 15 -6.57 18.43 0.98
CA CYS A 15 -5.65 19.18 0.14
C CYS A 15 -4.20 19.00 0.57
N LYS A 16 -3.29 19.03 -0.40
CA LYS A 16 -1.86 19.00 -0.14
C LYS A 16 -1.10 19.88 -1.13
N ASN A 17 -0.33 20.81 -0.59
CA ASN A 17 0.54 21.68 -1.36
C ASN A 17 2.00 21.46 -0.96
N PHE A 18 2.90 21.46 -1.95
CA PHE A 18 4.34 21.50 -1.78
C PHE A 18 4.86 22.81 -2.35
N GLY A 19 4.94 23.84 -1.51
CA GLY A 19 5.21 25.21 -1.96
C GLY A 19 4.12 25.67 -2.93
N VAL A 20 4.49 25.95 -4.16
CA VAL A 20 3.57 26.39 -5.24
C VAL A 20 2.87 25.24 -5.97
N THR A 21 3.32 24.00 -5.76
CA THR A 21 2.75 22.84 -6.45
C THR A 21 1.57 22.27 -5.64
N ILE A 22 0.39 22.24 -6.25
CA ILE A 22 -0.80 21.58 -5.68
C ILE A 22 -0.72 20.09 -6.04
N ALA A 23 -0.54 19.24 -5.03
CA ALA A 23 -0.48 17.80 -5.21
C ALA A 23 -1.84 17.13 -5.01
N LEU A 24 -2.69 17.69 -4.15
CA LEU A 24 -4.07 17.25 -3.93
C LEU A 24 -4.97 18.47 -3.78
N SER A 25 -6.15 18.41 -4.38
CA SER A 25 -7.15 19.46 -4.34
C SER A 25 -8.54 18.88 -4.10
N HIS A 26 -9.09 19.14 -2.90
CA HIS A 26 -10.45 18.75 -2.52
C HIS A 26 -10.76 17.26 -2.76
N VAL A 27 -9.89 16.39 -2.24
CA VAL A 27 -10.00 14.94 -2.42
C VAL A 27 -10.94 14.35 -1.38
N ASP A 28 -11.98 13.64 -1.86
CA ASP A 28 -12.96 12.93 -1.05
C ASP A 28 -13.02 11.46 -1.45
N PHE A 29 -12.77 10.54 -0.55
CA PHE A 29 -12.99 9.12 -0.78
C PHE A 29 -13.11 8.32 0.52
N VAL A 30 -13.56 7.08 0.39
CA VAL A 30 -13.79 6.17 1.51
C VAL A 30 -13.13 4.84 1.22
N VAL A 31 -12.46 4.26 2.23
CA VAL A 31 -12.00 2.87 2.21
C VAL A 31 -12.88 2.06 3.16
N LYS A 32 -13.45 0.95 2.66
CA LYS A 32 -14.37 0.10 3.43
C LYS A 32 -13.68 -1.18 3.88
N THR A 33 -14.20 -1.77 4.93
CA THR A 33 -13.79 -3.10 5.39
C THR A 33 -14.21 -4.17 4.38
N GLY A 34 -13.32 -5.15 4.14
CA GLY A 34 -13.57 -6.25 3.20
C GLY A 34 -13.39 -5.87 1.73
N GLU A 35 -12.80 -4.70 1.43
CA GLU A 35 -12.50 -4.30 0.05
C GLU A 35 -10.99 -4.26 -0.24
N ILE A 36 -10.65 -4.49 -1.51
CA ILE A 36 -9.37 -4.13 -2.11
C ILE A 36 -9.64 -2.93 -3.00
N ARG A 37 -9.28 -1.72 -2.51
CA ARG A 37 -9.43 -0.47 -3.24
C ARG A 37 -8.19 -0.14 -4.03
N GLY A 38 -8.31 0.01 -5.33
CA GLY A 38 -7.25 0.49 -6.20
C GLY A 38 -7.26 2.01 -6.32
N LEU A 39 -6.11 2.65 -6.19
CA LEU A 39 -5.91 4.05 -6.49
C LEU A 39 -5.07 4.16 -7.76
N ILE A 40 -5.71 4.53 -8.87
CA ILE A 40 -5.11 4.55 -10.21
C ILE A 40 -5.06 5.97 -10.79
N GLY A 41 -4.07 6.23 -11.64
CA GLY A 41 -3.86 7.52 -12.30
C GLY A 41 -2.44 7.63 -12.85
N GLU A 42 -2.17 8.65 -13.66
CA GLU A 42 -0.82 8.91 -14.20
C GLU A 42 0.19 9.23 -13.09
N ASN A 43 1.48 9.16 -13.44
CA ASN A 43 2.55 9.59 -12.53
C ASN A 43 2.38 11.08 -12.19
N GLY A 44 2.51 11.40 -10.91
CA GLY A 44 2.30 12.77 -10.42
C GLY A 44 0.83 13.14 -10.16
N SER A 45 -0.13 12.24 -10.35
CA SER A 45 -1.56 12.53 -10.09
C SER A 45 -1.92 12.68 -8.60
N GLY A 46 -1.00 12.39 -7.67
CA GLY A 46 -1.22 12.53 -6.23
C GLY A 46 -1.46 11.23 -5.45
N LYS A 47 -1.43 10.05 -6.09
CA LYS A 47 -1.69 8.74 -5.45
C LYS A 47 -0.86 8.49 -4.20
N SER A 48 0.47 8.52 -4.35
CA SER A 48 1.39 8.30 -3.22
C SER A 48 1.34 9.44 -2.19
N THR A 49 0.83 10.62 -2.56
CA THR A 49 0.61 11.72 -1.62
C THR A 49 -0.57 11.39 -0.68
N VAL A 50 -1.68 10.90 -1.23
CA VAL A 50 -2.85 10.48 -0.42
C VAL A 50 -2.44 9.36 0.54
N SER A 51 -1.81 8.30 0.03
CA SER A 51 -1.38 7.16 0.86
C SER A 51 -0.41 7.56 1.96
N SER A 52 0.56 8.42 1.64
CA SER A 52 1.54 8.95 2.61
C SER A 52 0.89 9.78 3.71
N ILE A 53 -0.17 10.54 3.41
CA ILE A 53 -0.90 11.31 4.42
C ILE A 53 -1.68 10.37 5.35
N ILE A 54 -2.38 9.38 4.81
CA ILE A 54 -3.12 8.39 5.60
C ILE A 54 -2.18 7.60 6.51
N ALA A 55 -1.00 7.22 6.01
CA ALA A 55 0.02 6.48 6.75
C ALA A 55 0.87 7.33 7.71
N GLY A 56 0.63 8.65 7.82
CA GLY A 56 1.36 9.52 8.74
C GLY A 56 2.80 9.83 8.33
N MET A 57 3.15 9.68 7.06
CA MET A 57 4.47 10.06 6.54
C MET A 57 4.59 11.56 6.33
N GLN A 58 3.47 12.23 6.09
CA GLN A 58 3.40 13.68 5.92
C GLN A 58 2.01 14.22 6.31
N PRO A 59 1.91 15.47 6.79
CA PRO A 59 0.63 16.08 7.11
C PRO A 59 -0.09 16.56 5.83
N ALA A 60 -1.43 16.58 5.87
CA ALA A 60 -2.24 17.33 4.92
C ALA A 60 -2.03 18.85 5.08
N SER A 61 -2.31 19.63 4.02
CA SER A 61 -2.35 21.09 4.10
C SER A 61 -3.67 21.58 4.69
N SER A 62 -4.79 20.93 4.31
CA SER A 62 -6.13 21.14 4.86
C SER A 62 -6.99 19.90 4.63
N GLY A 63 -8.23 19.92 5.11
CA GLY A 63 -9.16 18.80 5.04
C GLY A 63 -9.11 17.94 6.30
N GLU A 64 -9.97 16.93 6.32
CA GLU A 64 -10.16 16.05 7.46
C GLU A 64 -10.06 14.59 7.04
N MET A 65 -9.55 13.77 7.95
CA MET A 65 -9.58 12.31 7.80
C MET A 65 -10.17 11.67 9.04
N PHE A 66 -10.83 10.55 8.84
CA PHE A 66 -11.36 9.73 9.93
C PHE A 66 -10.91 8.28 9.74
N TYR A 67 -10.53 7.64 10.84
CA TYR A 67 -10.19 6.22 10.90
C TYR A 67 -11.06 5.55 11.95
N LYS A 68 -11.82 4.54 11.55
CA LYS A 68 -12.81 3.88 12.43
C LYS A 68 -13.78 4.89 13.05
N GLY A 69 -14.23 5.87 12.26
CA GLY A 69 -15.15 6.93 12.68
C GLY A 69 -14.58 7.98 13.63
N LYS A 70 -13.28 7.94 13.95
CA LYS A 70 -12.60 8.92 14.81
C LYS A 70 -11.71 9.83 13.98
N PRO A 71 -11.56 11.12 14.33
CA PRO A 71 -10.62 12.01 13.67
C PRO A 71 -9.23 11.39 13.59
N TRP A 72 -8.63 11.42 12.39
CA TRP A 72 -7.36 10.78 12.08
C TRP A 72 -6.35 11.80 11.58
N LYS A 73 -5.32 12.06 12.37
CA LYS A 73 -4.23 12.98 12.01
C LYS A 73 -2.91 12.44 12.59
N PRO A 74 -2.36 11.36 11.99
CA PRO A 74 -1.16 10.72 12.52
C PRO A 74 0.04 11.65 12.37
N ALA A 75 0.84 11.76 13.43
CA ALA A 75 2.06 12.55 13.43
C ALA A 75 3.24 11.79 12.82
N THR A 76 3.18 10.44 12.82
CA THR A 76 4.25 9.56 12.33
C THR A 76 3.68 8.26 11.78
N MET A 77 4.45 7.64 10.88
CA MET A 77 4.15 6.28 10.37
C MET A 77 4.08 5.23 11.50
N LEU A 78 4.87 5.41 12.57
CA LEU A 78 4.82 4.49 13.73
C LEU A 78 3.49 4.58 14.49
N GLU A 79 2.92 5.79 14.60
CA GLU A 79 1.59 5.99 15.16
C GLU A 79 0.52 5.30 14.31
N ALA A 80 0.56 5.48 12.99
CA ALA A 80 -0.35 4.82 12.06
C ALA A 80 -0.23 3.29 12.17
N GLN A 81 0.99 2.75 12.24
CA GLN A 81 1.23 1.34 12.40
C GLN A 81 0.65 0.78 13.71
N LYS A 82 0.81 1.52 14.83
CA LYS A 82 0.22 1.14 16.13
C LYS A 82 -1.30 1.19 16.12
N ALA A 83 -1.90 2.06 15.31
CA ALA A 83 -3.35 2.15 15.13
C ALA A 83 -3.92 1.05 14.22
N GLY A 84 -3.06 0.31 13.51
CA GLY A 84 -3.45 -0.78 12.62
C GLY A 84 -3.42 -0.41 11.13
N ILE A 85 -2.69 0.65 10.74
CA ILE A 85 -2.44 0.99 9.33
C ILE A 85 -1.02 0.58 8.97
N GLY A 86 -0.88 -0.43 8.12
CA GLY A 86 0.40 -0.86 7.55
C GLY A 86 0.61 -0.26 6.17
N MET A 87 1.85 0.11 5.86
CA MET A 87 2.21 0.59 4.52
C MET A 87 3.50 -0.06 4.05
N ILE A 88 3.48 -0.55 2.82
CA ILE A 88 4.63 -1.03 2.07
C ILE A 88 4.93 0.05 1.02
N VAL A 89 6.08 0.69 1.16
CA VAL A 89 6.48 1.82 0.30
C VAL A 89 7.17 1.35 -0.97
N GLN A 90 7.19 2.18 -2.01
CA GLN A 90 7.83 1.88 -3.28
C GLN A 90 9.34 1.60 -3.11
N GLU A 91 10.05 2.43 -2.35
CA GLU A 91 11.47 2.23 -2.08
C GLU A 91 11.71 1.17 -0.99
N ALA A 92 12.92 0.59 -0.96
CA ALA A 92 13.24 -0.43 0.03
C ALA A 92 13.29 0.16 1.44
N GLY A 93 12.34 -0.19 2.28
CA GLY A 93 12.24 0.23 3.69
C GLY A 93 13.15 -0.55 4.65
N THR A 94 14.16 -1.29 4.14
CA THR A 94 15.08 -2.10 4.96
C THR A 94 16.42 -1.41 5.17
N ILE A 95 16.95 -1.47 6.38
CA ILE A 95 18.31 -1.02 6.73
C ILE A 95 19.29 -2.14 6.42
N ALA A 96 20.22 -1.88 5.49
CA ALA A 96 21.10 -2.90 4.93
C ALA A 96 22.04 -3.58 5.96
N ASN A 97 22.56 -2.83 6.93
CA ASN A 97 23.62 -3.29 7.84
C ASN A 97 23.12 -3.94 9.13
N ILE A 98 21.83 -3.95 9.41
CA ILE A 98 21.25 -4.69 10.54
C ILE A 98 20.62 -5.99 10.06
N SER A 99 20.40 -6.94 10.98
CA SER A 99 19.83 -8.24 10.66
C SER A 99 18.38 -8.09 10.14
N VAL A 100 17.91 -9.10 9.42
CA VAL A 100 16.52 -9.21 8.99
C VAL A 100 15.57 -9.14 10.20
N ALA A 101 15.91 -9.82 11.29
CA ALA A 101 15.12 -9.76 12.52
C ALA A 101 15.04 -8.36 13.11
N GLU A 102 16.15 -7.62 13.14
CA GLU A 102 16.16 -6.22 13.58
C GLU A 102 15.36 -5.32 12.64
N ASN A 103 15.35 -5.58 11.34
CA ASN A 103 14.50 -4.86 10.36
C ASN A 103 13.01 -5.10 10.61
N ILE A 104 12.59 -6.35 10.80
CA ILE A 104 11.19 -6.72 11.03
C ILE A 104 10.66 -6.03 12.30
N PHE A 105 11.45 -5.99 13.36
CA PHE A 105 11.03 -5.42 14.65
C PHE A 105 11.50 -3.99 14.90
N LEU A 106 11.98 -3.30 13.87
CA LEU A 106 12.38 -1.90 13.99
C LEU A 106 11.25 -1.03 14.57
N GLY A 107 11.54 -0.38 15.71
CA GLY A 107 10.53 0.39 16.47
C GLY A 107 9.73 -0.44 17.50
N ASN A 108 9.90 -1.78 17.55
CA ASN A 108 9.17 -2.68 18.43
C ASN A 108 10.08 -3.59 19.29
N TYR A 109 11.32 -3.16 19.58
CA TYR A 109 12.29 -3.97 20.33
C TYR A 109 11.88 -4.23 21.79
N ASP A 110 10.95 -3.44 22.34
CA ASP A 110 10.49 -3.59 23.73
C ASP A 110 9.91 -4.97 24.03
N LYS A 111 9.33 -5.64 23.02
CA LYS A 111 8.83 -7.02 23.13
C LYS A 111 9.94 -8.04 23.48
N PHE A 112 11.19 -7.73 23.17
CA PHE A 112 12.34 -8.61 23.36
C PHE A 112 13.27 -8.17 24.48
N LYS A 113 12.95 -7.10 25.21
CA LYS A 113 13.74 -6.61 26.31
C LYS A 113 13.60 -7.50 27.55
N LYS A 114 14.74 -7.83 28.15
CA LYS A 114 14.85 -8.37 29.52
C LYS A 114 15.76 -7.42 30.32
N GLY A 115 15.14 -6.43 30.98
CA GLY A 115 15.90 -5.31 31.55
C GLY A 115 16.59 -4.47 30.46
N PRO A 116 17.89 -4.17 30.57
CA PRO A 116 18.59 -3.37 29.56
C PRO A 116 19.02 -4.16 28.32
N ILE A 117 18.83 -5.50 28.29
CA ILE A 117 19.35 -6.39 27.25
C ILE A 117 18.22 -6.84 26.32
N ILE A 118 18.49 -6.83 25.00
CA ILE A 118 17.59 -7.39 23.99
C ILE A 118 17.91 -8.88 23.80
N ASN A 119 16.90 -9.74 23.92
CA ASN A 119 16.99 -11.16 23.62
C ASN A 119 16.97 -11.39 22.10
N LYS A 120 18.15 -11.38 21.50
CA LYS A 120 18.33 -11.58 20.04
C LYS A 120 17.86 -12.95 19.56
N VAL A 121 18.01 -14.01 20.39
CA VAL A 121 17.56 -15.37 20.03
C VAL A 121 16.04 -15.42 19.89
N ALA A 122 15.32 -14.84 20.84
CA ALA A 122 13.85 -14.74 20.77
C ALA A 122 13.41 -13.89 19.57
N MET A 123 14.11 -12.78 19.29
CA MET A 123 13.83 -11.91 18.14
C MET A 123 14.00 -12.64 16.81
N ILE A 124 15.08 -13.39 16.63
CA ILE A 124 15.36 -14.20 15.42
C ILE A 124 14.30 -15.29 15.25
N SER A 125 13.93 -15.97 16.33
CA SER A 125 12.89 -17.00 16.29
C SER A 125 11.53 -16.43 15.87
N GLU A 126 11.17 -15.27 16.40
CA GLU A 126 9.89 -14.61 16.08
C GLU A 126 9.90 -14.04 14.65
N ALA A 127 11.04 -13.52 14.18
CA ALA A 127 11.19 -13.06 12.80
C ALA A 127 11.04 -14.21 11.79
N ARG A 128 11.53 -15.40 12.14
CA ARG A 128 11.32 -16.61 11.32
C ARG A 128 9.83 -16.91 11.15
N LYS A 129 9.07 -16.89 12.24
CA LYS A 129 7.60 -17.10 12.19
C LYS A 129 6.89 -16.03 11.36
N ALA A 130 7.33 -14.77 11.45
CA ALA A 130 6.77 -13.69 10.65
C ALA A 130 7.00 -13.91 9.14
N LEU A 131 8.18 -14.39 8.75
CA LEU A 131 8.49 -14.75 7.36
C LEU A 131 7.69 -15.98 6.91
N GLU A 132 7.66 -17.04 7.72
CA GLU A 132 6.90 -18.26 7.44
C GLU A 132 5.39 -17.98 7.28
N LYS A 133 4.83 -17.06 8.07
CA LYS A 133 3.42 -16.65 7.99
C LYS A 133 3.05 -16.11 6.60
N ILE A 134 3.99 -15.44 5.92
CA ILE A 134 3.78 -14.96 4.56
C ILE A 134 4.27 -15.94 3.48
N GLY A 135 4.72 -17.16 3.88
CA GLY A 135 5.18 -18.20 2.96
C GLY A 135 6.65 -18.08 2.54
N VAL A 136 7.48 -17.30 3.25
CA VAL A 136 8.89 -17.09 2.95
C VAL A 136 9.74 -17.89 3.91
N THR A 137 10.49 -18.90 3.40
CA THR A 137 11.31 -19.80 4.21
C THR A 137 12.81 -19.75 3.91
N ASN A 138 13.19 -19.14 2.77
CA ASN A 138 14.58 -19.04 2.29
C ASN A 138 15.37 -17.89 2.90
N ILE A 139 14.75 -16.99 3.67
CA ILE A 139 15.41 -15.85 4.30
C ILE A 139 15.81 -16.20 5.73
N ASN A 140 17.13 -16.09 6.03
CA ASN A 140 17.65 -16.30 7.39
C ASN A 140 17.57 -14.99 8.21
N PRO A 141 16.73 -14.92 9.26
CA PRO A 141 16.54 -13.69 10.02
C PRO A 141 17.78 -13.22 10.81
N ALA A 142 18.77 -14.06 10.99
CA ALA A 142 20.01 -13.71 11.71
C ALA A 142 21.00 -12.90 10.84
N LEU A 143 20.89 -13.00 9.51
CA LEU A 143 21.81 -12.32 8.59
C LEU A 143 21.41 -10.86 8.37
N PRO A 144 22.39 -9.96 8.11
CA PRO A 144 22.13 -8.59 7.68
C PRO A 144 21.33 -8.53 6.38
N ALA A 145 20.42 -7.54 6.25
CA ALA A 145 19.56 -7.40 5.06
C ALA A 145 20.35 -7.16 3.77
N ARG A 146 21.61 -6.68 3.83
CA ARG A 146 22.49 -6.53 2.66
C ARG A 146 22.83 -7.85 1.94
N HIS A 147 22.64 -9.00 2.58
CA HIS A 147 22.86 -10.32 1.96
C HIS A 147 21.74 -10.73 1.02
N TYR A 148 20.65 -9.95 0.98
CA TYR A 148 19.43 -10.21 0.21
C TYR A 148 19.28 -9.17 -0.89
N ASP A 149 18.77 -9.61 -2.03
CA ASP A 149 18.46 -8.74 -3.16
C ASP A 149 17.25 -7.83 -2.87
N MET A 150 16.89 -6.98 -3.85
CA MET A 150 15.79 -6.01 -3.67
C MET A 150 14.45 -6.71 -3.49
N GLN A 151 14.22 -7.84 -4.16
CA GLN A 151 12.97 -8.60 -4.04
C GLN A 151 12.85 -9.24 -2.65
N GLU A 152 13.90 -9.89 -2.19
CA GLU A 152 13.93 -10.51 -0.87
C GLU A 152 13.78 -9.47 0.25
N ARG A 153 14.41 -8.28 0.08
CA ARG A 153 14.21 -7.15 1.01
C ARG A 153 12.77 -6.66 1.02
N LYS A 154 12.08 -6.67 -0.12
CA LYS A 154 10.67 -6.32 -0.19
C LYS A 154 9.81 -7.36 0.54
N LEU A 155 10.13 -8.65 0.47
CA LEU A 155 9.47 -9.69 1.27
C LEU A 155 9.70 -9.50 2.79
N ILE A 156 10.89 -9.05 3.20
CA ILE A 156 11.17 -8.70 4.60
C ILE A 156 10.28 -7.53 5.05
N GLU A 157 10.08 -6.53 4.21
CA GLU A 157 9.19 -5.39 4.49
C GLU A 157 7.72 -5.83 4.60
N ILE A 158 7.27 -6.71 3.71
CA ILE A 158 5.93 -7.31 3.79
C ILE A 158 5.77 -8.07 5.11
N ALA A 159 6.74 -8.90 5.50
CA ALA A 159 6.71 -9.64 6.76
C ALA A 159 6.65 -8.70 7.98
N LYS A 160 7.43 -7.60 7.97
CA LYS A 160 7.39 -6.54 8.99
C LYS A 160 6.00 -5.92 9.10
N CYS A 161 5.38 -5.57 7.96
CA CYS A 161 4.07 -4.96 7.93
C CYS A 161 3.00 -5.92 8.47
N MET A 162 3.00 -7.16 7.99
CA MET A 162 2.02 -8.19 8.34
C MET A 162 2.18 -8.76 9.75
N TYR A 163 3.36 -8.61 10.37
CA TYR A 163 3.56 -9.01 11.77
C TYR A 163 2.64 -8.27 12.74
N ASN A 164 2.35 -7.01 12.46
CA ASN A 164 1.48 -6.17 13.31
C ASN A 164 -0.02 -6.38 13.05
N ASP A 165 -0.37 -7.30 12.17
CA ASP A 165 -1.74 -7.66 11.81
C ASP A 165 -2.61 -6.44 11.46
N PRO A 166 -2.24 -5.65 10.44
CA PRO A 166 -2.90 -4.39 10.13
C PRO A 166 -4.38 -4.60 9.74
N GLU A 167 -5.19 -3.58 10.02
CA GLU A 167 -6.59 -3.51 9.57
C GLU A 167 -6.74 -2.83 8.21
N LEU A 168 -5.80 -1.93 7.90
CA LEU A 168 -5.59 -1.37 6.57
C LEU A 168 -4.17 -1.65 6.11
N LEU A 169 -4.01 -2.31 4.97
CA LEU A 169 -2.73 -2.46 4.28
C LEU A 169 -2.69 -1.52 3.08
N ILE A 170 -1.69 -0.65 3.03
CA ILE A 170 -1.40 0.21 1.89
C ILE A 170 -0.21 -0.38 1.13
N VAL A 171 -0.39 -0.65 -0.17
CA VAL A 171 0.63 -1.20 -1.08
C VAL A 171 0.92 -0.17 -2.16
N ASP A 172 2.04 0.57 -2.03
CA ASP A 172 2.39 1.67 -2.94
C ASP A 172 3.44 1.21 -3.95
N GLU A 173 3.02 1.02 -5.22
CA GLU A 173 3.84 0.62 -6.40
C GLU A 173 4.86 -0.51 -6.11
N THR A 174 4.54 -1.37 -5.15
CA THR A 174 5.47 -2.41 -4.65
C THR A 174 5.59 -3.58 -5.61
N THR A 175 4.55 -3.89 -6.36
CA THR A 175 4.45 -5.08 -7.22
C THR A 175 5.43 -5.05 -8.39
N THR A 176 5.82 -3.86 -8.85
CA THR A 176 6.82 -3.70 -9.92
C THR A 176 8.22 -4.16 -9.53
N ALA A 177 8.54 -4.14 -8.23
CA ALA A 177 9.83 -4.57 -7.67
C ALA A 177 9.87 -6.07 -7.34
N LEU A 178 8.77 -6.80 -7.52
CA LEU A 178 8.63 -8.22 -7.18
C LEU A 178 8.67 -9.11 -8.42
N SER A 179 9.26 -10.30 -8.27
CA SER A 179 9.07 -11.41 -9.22
C SER A 179 7.63 -11.89 -9.22
N GLN A 180 7.26 -12.76 -10.17
CA GLN A 180 5.92 -13.35 -10.19
C GLN A 180 5.57 -14.02 -8.87
N SER A 181 6.47 -14.84 -8.32
CA SER A 181 6.24 -15.50 -7.01
C SER A 181 6.08 -14.51 -5.86
N GLY A 182 6.80 -13.39 -5.88
CA GLY A 182 6.65 -12.33 -4.90
C GLY A 182 5.30 -11.60 -5.03
N ARG A 183 4.83 -11.36 -6.27
CA ARG A 183 3.49 -10.83 -6.54
C ARG A 183 2.40 -11.77 -6.05
N ASP A 184 2.54 -13.07 -6.32
CA ASP A 184 1.57 -14.07 -5.84
C ASP A 184 1.43 -14.05 -4.31
N ILE A 185 2.54 -13.85 -3.59
CA ILE A 185 2.51 -13.70 -2.13
C ILE A 185 1.71 -12.47 -1.71
N ILE A 186 1.98 -11.30 -2.27
CA ILE A 186 1.28 -10.07 -1.86
C ILE A 186 -0.19 -10.10 -2.25
N TYR A 187 -0.54 -10.59 -3.45
CA TYR A 187 -1.94 -10.71 -3.87
C TYR A 187 -2.72 -11.68 -2.97
N ARG A 188 -2.13 -12.83 -2.62
CA ARG A 188 -2.73 -13.75 -1.65
C ARG A 188 -3.00 -13.05 -0.31
N ILE A 189 -2.02 -12.31 0.23
CA ILE A 189 -2.19 -11.55 1.47
C ILE A 189 -3.31 -10.53 1.36
N MET A 190 -3.40 -9.79 0.25
CA MET A 190 -4.44 -8.80 0.01
C MET A 190 -5.83 -9.43 0.03
N HIS A 191 -6.03 -10.56 -0.66
CA HIS A 191 -7.30 -11.27 -0.69
C HIS A 191 -7.65 -11.88 0.67
N GLU A 192 -6.70 -12.53 1.36
CA GLU A 192 -6.89 -13.06 2.71
C GLU A 192 -7.32 -11.96 3.70
N MET A 193 -6.74 -10.76 3.60
CA MET A 193 -7.13 -9.61 4.43
C MET A 193 -8.55 -9.15 4.13
N ALA A 194 -8.90 -8.97 2.86
CA ALA A 194 -10.24 -8.55 2.45
C ALA A 194 -11.31 -9.58 2.87
N ASP A 195 -11.01 -10.87 2.72
CA ASP A 195 -11.88 -11.96 3.17
C ASP A 195 -12.06 -12.01 4.69
N ALA A 196 -11.02 -11.64 5.43
CA ALA A 196 -11.08 -11.49 6.88
C ALA A 196 -11.82 -10.22 7.35
N GLY A 197 -12.38 -9.40 6.42
CA GLY A 197 -13.08 -8.16 6.74
C GLY A 197 -12.15 -6.98 7.02
N LYS A 198 -10.87 -7.08 6.65
CA LYS A 198 -9.91 -5.99 6.68
C LYS A 198 -9.90 -5.25 5.35
N ALA A 199 -9.19 -4.12 5.25
CA ALA A 199 -9.12 -3.34 4.03
C ALA A 199 -7.72 -3.35 3.43
N VAL A 200 -7.66 -3.25 2.10
CA VAL A 200 -6.42 -3.05 1.36
C VAL A 200 -6.59 -1.84 0.42
N MET A 201 -5.57 -1.00 0.36
CA MET A 201 -5.46 0.06 -0.64
C MET A 201 -4.20 -0.19 -1.47
N ILE A 202 -4.35 -0.51 -2.74
CA ILE A 202 -3.24 -0.71 -3.67
C ILE A 202 -3.11 0.49 -4.61
N ILE A 203 -1.88 0.95 -4.78
CA ILE A 203 -1.53 2.01 -5.72
C ILE A 203 -0.67 1.39 -6.82
N SER A 204 -1.12 1.50 -8.06
CA SER A 204 -0.39 1.06 -9.23
C SER A 204 -0.77 1.93 -10.44
N HIS A 205 0.07 1.93 -11.45
CA HIS A 205 -0.23 2.47 -12.78
C HIS A 205 -0.56 1.35 -13.78
N ASP A 206 -0.46 0.08 -13.37
CA ASP A 206 -0.83 -1.08 -14.20
C ASP A 206 -2.33 -1.34 -14.09
N LEU A 207 -3.06 -0.96 -15.14
CA LEU A 207 -4.51 -1.14 -15.19
C LEU A 207 -4.91 -2.63 -15.15
N ASN A 208 -4.14 -3.53 -15.77
CA ASN A 208 -4.48 -4.96 -15.78
C ASN A 208 -4.40 -5.53 -14.36
N GLU A 209 -3.34 -5.19 -13.62
CA GLU A 209 -3.20 -5.53 -12.20
C GLU A 209 -4.41 -5.04 -11.40
N MET A 210 -4.77 -3.76 -11.60
CA MET A 210 -5.88 -3.14 -10.86
C MET A 210 -7.22 -3.79 -11.16
N MET A 211 -7.51 -4.10 -12.43
CA MET A 211 -8.75 -4.75 -12.83
C MET A 211 -8.87 -6.18 -12.29
N GLU A 212 -7.74 -6.88 -12.18
CA GLU A 212 -7.71 -8.25 -11.65
C GLU A 212 -7.86 -8.28 -10.13
N GLN A 213 -7.09 -7.44 -9.43
CA GLN A 213 -6.95 -7.54 -7.97
C GLN A 213 -7.98 -6.73 -7.19
N CYS A 214 -8.52 -5.64 -7.74
CA CYS A 214 -9.36 -4.71 -6.99
C CYS A 214 -10.85 -5.05 -7.06
N SER A 215 -11.57 -4.69 -5.98
CA SER A 215 -13.03 -4.66 -5.95
C SER A 215 -13.60 -3.28 -6.29
N THR A 216 -12.83 -2.23 -6.10
CA THR A 216 -13.20 -0.83 -6.36
C THR A 216 -11.99 -0.07 -6.87
N LEU A 217 -12.16 0.81 -7.86
CA LEU A 217 -11.12 1.72 -8.33
C LEU A 217 -11.49 3.17 -8.04
N THR A 218 -10.52 3.93 -7.56
CA THR A 218 -10.56 5.39 -7.46
C THR A 218 -9.60 5.95 -8.49
N VAL A 219 -10.11 6.71 -9.46
CA VAL A 219 -9.29 7.34 -10.50
C VAL A 219 -8.88 8.73 -10.04
N LEU A 220 -7.58 8.95 -9.90
CA LEU A 220 -6.98 10.22 -9.51
C LEU A 220 -6.24 10.85 -10.70
N ARG A 221 -6.53 12.12 -10.99
CA ARG A 221 -5.87 12.90 -12.04
C ARG A 221 -5.66 14.35 -11.59
N ASP A 222 -4.46 14.86 -11.77
CA ASP A 222 -4.11 16.26 -11.44
C ASP A 222 -4.48 16.67 -10.00
N GLY A 223 -4.36 15.72 -9.05
CA GLY A 223 -4.66 15.95 -7.64
C GLY A 223 -6.14 15.92 -7.28
N VAL A 224 -7.04 15.57 -8.20
CA VAL A 224 -8.50 15.45 -7.95
C VAL A 224 -9.00 14.03 -8.26
N ILE A 225 -10.03 13.60 -7.53
CA ILE A 225 -10.72 12.35 -7.86
C ILE A 225 -11.67 12.61 -9.01
N ILE A 226 -11.51 11.81 -10.08
CA ILE A 226 -12.34 11.86 -11.27
C ILE A 226 -13.54 10.95 -11.13
N ASP A 227 -13.32 9.73 -10.57
CA ASP A 227 -14.39 8.75 -10.41
C ASP A 227 -14.04 7.70 -9.35
N ASN A 228 -15.09 7.04 -8.83
CA ASN A 228 -14.98 5.83 -8.00
C ASN A 228 -15.84 4.75 -8.68
N ILE A 229 -15.20 3.67 -9.12
CA ILE A 229 -15.80 2.66 -9.99
C ILE A 229 -15.82 1.33 -9.25
N GLU A 230 -16.98 0.71 -9.11
CA GLU A 230 -17.13 -0.65 -8.57
C GLU A 230 -16.79 -1.69 -9.64
N LYS A 231 -16.37 -2.89 -9.25
CA LYS A 231 -15.83 -3.94 -10.13
C LYS A 231 -16.76 -4.31 -11.29
N GLU A 232 -18.05 -4.30 -11.06
CA GLU A 232 -19.08 -4.62 -12.07
C GLU A 232 -19.08 -3.63 -13.24
N ASN A 233 -18.54 -2.43 -13.03
CA ASN A 233 -18.50 -1.34 -13.99
C ASN A 233 -17.09 -1.08 -14.56
N PHE A 234 -16.14 -2.01 -14.37
CA PHE A 234 -14.79 -1.87 -14.90
C PHE A 234 -14.79 -1.98 -16.41
N ASP A 235 -14.45 -0.87 -17.07
CA ASP A 235 -14.19 -0.78 -18.50
C ASP A 235 -12.78 -0.21 -18.70
N PRO A 236 -11.86 -0.99 -19.31
CA PRO A 236 -10.47 -0.56 -19.49
C PRO A 236 -10.30 0.73 -20.26
N ASP A 237 -11.15 0.94 -21.30
CA ASP A 237 -11.03 2.12 -22.16
C ASP A 237 -11.60 3.37 -21.47
N ASP A 238 -12.72 3.25 -20.75
CA ASP A 238 -13.28 4.31 -19.92
C ASP A 238 -12.32 4.73 -18.80
N ILE A 239 -11.72 3.74 -18.10
CA ILE A 239 -10.75 4.00 -17.03
C ILE A 239 -9.52 4.73 -17.59
N LYS A 240 -8.95 4.27 -18.71
CA LYS A 240 -7.82 4.94 -19.38
C LYS A 240 -8.16 6.38 -19.76
N GLN A 241 -9.35 6.60 -20.34
CA GLN A 241 -9.80 7.95 -20.71
C GLN A 241 -9.89 8.87 -19.49
N LYS A 242 -10.42 8.37 -18.37
CA LYS A 242 -10.51 9.12 -17.10
C LYS A 242 -9.13 9.43 -16.53
N MET A 243 -8.16 8.50 -16.63
CA MET A 243 -6.80 8.71 -16.18
C MET A 243 -6.08 9.81 -16.96
N VAL A 244 -6.19 9.80 -18.29
CA VAL A 244 -5.43 10.70 -19.20
C VAL A 244 -6.15 12.02 -19.47
N GLY A 245 -7.48 12.04 -19.39
CA GLY A 245 -8.32 13.23 -19.62
C GLY A 245 -8.41 13.69 -21.08
N ARG A 246 -7.92 12.89 -22.02
CA ARG A 246 -8.04 13.13 -23.45
C ARG A 246 -8.82 11.99 -24.10
N GLU A 247 -9.73 12.31 -25.03
CA GLU A 247 -10.27 11.29 -25.92
C GLU A 247 -9.11 10.59 -26.62
N ILE A 248 -8.93 9.28 -26.34
CA ILE A 248 -7.98 8.46 -27.10
C ILE A 248 -8.64 8.20 -28.46
N LYS A 249 -8.57 9.17 -29.37
CA LYS A 249 -8.88 8.99 -30.79
C LYS A 249 -7.73 8.20 -31.40
N GLY A 250 -7.69 6.91 -31.16
CA GLY A 250 -6.65 6.01 -31.65
C GLY A 250 -7.25 4.89 -32.48
N HIS A 251 -7.71 5.19 -33.68
CA HIS A 251 -7.65 4.20 -34.73
C HIS A 251 -6.17 4.07 -35.14
N TYR A 252 -5.47 3.09 -34.59
CA TYR A 252 -4.27 2.56 -35.23
C TYR A 252 -4.74 1.88 -36.52
N TYR A 253 -4.73 2.63 -37.64
CA TYR A 253 -4.76 2.04 -38.96
C TYR A 253 -3.48 1.23 -39.11
N ARG A 254 -3.61 -0.10 -39.09
CA ARG A 254 -2.65 -0.97 -39.76
C ARG A 254 -2.67 -0.56 -41.24
N VAL A 255 -1.63 0.08 -41.70
CA VAL A 255 -1.35 0.20 -43.13
C VAL A 255 -0.80 -1.15 -43.51
N ASP A 256 -1.65 -1.99 -44.05
CA ASP A 256 -1.22 -3.18 -44.79
C ASP A 256 -0.52 -2.66 -46.04
N ASN A 257 0.81 -2.75 -46.08
CA ASN A 257 1.59 -2.61 -47.29
C ASN A 257 1.47 -3.93 -48.07
N ASP A 258 0.44 -4.03 -48.91
CA ASP A 258 0.44 -4.89 -50.06
C ASP A 258 1.04 -4.12 -51.24
N GLY A 259 2.24 -4.56 -51.70
CA GLY A 259 2.93 -4.05 -52.88
C GLY A 259 4.29 -4.70 -53.04
#